data_f1ef1595028cfa80be33d2f3d76c7eac
#
_entry.id   f1ef1595028cfa80be33d2f3d76c7eac
#
_cell.length_a   1.000
_cell.length_b   1.000
_cell.length_c   1.000
_cell.angle_alpha   90.00
_cell.angle_beta   90.00
_cell.angle_gamma   90.00
#
_symmetry.space_group_name_H-M   'P 1'
#
loop_
_entity.id
_entity.type
_entity.pdbx_description
1 polymer ?
#
loop_
_entity_poly.entity_id
_entity_poly.type
_entity_poly.pdbx_seq_one_letter_code
_entity_poly.pdbx_strand_id
1 'polypeptide(L)'
;MLDFVIRNGRLPDAAGDRRIDIGFSKDRIAAVEPNIVAEAPFYDAEGYLCCGGLIETHIHLDKSRIVERCAPEPSRSSPDQMQRVQAVKPTFTVEDIYARAKVTLENCIKQGTTRIRTHAEVDPPVGIKGVEALQLLAKEYAWAVDLEICVFPQEGLTTSPDADAALVEGLKRGANVIGAAPNYDTDHPAQIRRIFELAREFDVDIDMHIDSGHDPSSLDLHLVAELTEKYKLGGRVAMGHATKVAGLPPENQKQIAKKLADVGVAVTVLPATDLFVLARHRDYNVPRCVADANLFVEQGCNCSISTNNVLNPFTPFGDCSLIRMANLHANILQVGQNERLAELFAMITHRSARLMNLDDYGISIGNPADVVVIDARTHAEAVAINAPVLAVFKRGKQTVSRPRAELLRPHSIRPRASTDGS
;
A
#
# COMPACT_ATOMS: atom_id res chain seq x y z
N MET A 1 14.54 -17.09 27.04
CA MET A 1 13.17 -17.54 27.40
C MET A 1 12.24 -16.91 26.36
N LEU A 2 11.29 -17.66 25.83
CA LEU A 2 10.30 -17.12 24.91
C LEU A 2 9.14 -16.49 25.69
N ASP A 3 8.65 -15.34 25.18
CA ASP A 3 7.55 -14.62 25.80
C ASP A 3 6.20 -15.00 25.17
N PHE A 4 6.22 -15.48 23.91
CA PHE A 4 5.05 -15.89 23.15
C PHE A 4 5.43 -16.86 22.03
N VAL A 5 4.49 -17.72 21.59
CA VAL A 5 4.68 -18.63 20.46
C VAL A 5 3.46 -18.60 19.53
N ILE A 6 3.67 -18.43 18.22
CA ILE A 6 2.68 -18.81 17.21
C ILE A 6 2.94 -20.29 16.90
N ARG A 7 1.97 -21.17 17.14
CA ARG A 7 2.06 -22.61 16.87
C ARG A 7 1.36 -22.97 15.57
N ASN A 8 1.82 -24.07 14.96
CA ASN A 8 1.19 -24.66 13.77
C ASN A 8 1.05 -23.68 12.60
N GLY A 9 1.91 -22.67 12.50
CA GLY A 9 1.93 -21.76 11.37
C GLY A 9 2.41 -22.45 10.10
N ARG A 10 1.99 -21.98 8.94
CA ARG A 10 2.47 -22.44 7.65
C ARG A 10 3.33 -21.35 7.02
N LEU A 11 4.59 -21.67 6.74
CA LEU A 11 5.47 -20.83 5.94
C LEU A 11 5.58 -21.43 4.54
N PRO A 12 5.13 -20.73 3.50
CA PRO A 12 5.33 -21.19 2.14
C PRO A 12 6.80 -20.98 1.78
N ASP A 13 7.53 -22.06 1.70
CA ASP A 13 8.86 -22.10 1.12
C ASP A 13 8.90 -23.10 -0.05
N ALA A 14 10.00 -23.13 -0.77
CA ALA A 14 10.22 -24.05 -1.88
C ALA A 14 10.21 -25.55 -1.46
N ALA A 15 10.23 -25.83 -0.17
CA ALA A 15 10.30 -27.19 0.38
C ALA A 15 8.91 -27.83 0.67
N GLY A 16 7.81 -27.08 0.48
CA GLY A 16 6.44 -27.63 0.57
C GLY A 16 5.70 -27.33 1.86
N ASP A 17 4.77 -28.22 2.24
CA ASP A 17 3.82 -28.06 3.33
C ASP A 17 4.48 -28.29 4.71
N ARG A 18 5.22 -27.31 5.21
CA ARG A 18 5.82 -27.41 6.56
C ARG A 18 5.02 -26.64 7.58
N ARG A 19 4.70 -27.34 8.71
CA ARG A 19 4.20 -26.70 9.94
C ARG A 19 5.37 -26.22 10.76
N ILE A 20 5.33 -24.98 11.20
CA ILE A 20 6.41 -24.32 11.92
C ILE A 20 5.81 -23.52 13.08
N ASP A 21 6.49 -23.57 14.21
CA ASP A 21 6.24 -22.66 15.32
C ASP A 21 7.19 -21.45 15.22
N ILE A 22 6.69 -20.27 15.61
CA ILE A 22 7.44 -19.03 15.63
C ILE A 22 7.48 -18.50 17.05
N GLY A 23 8.65 -18.52 17.66
CA GLY A 23 8.86 -18.05 19.05
C GLY A 23 9.32 -16.60 19.09
N PHE A 24 8.69 -15.82 19.96
CA PHE A 24 9.05 -14.43 20.21
C PHE A 24 9.78 -14.27 21.54
N SER A 25 10.78 -13.39 21.57
CA SER A 25 11.40 -12.91 22.78
C SER A 25 11.49 -11.38 22.69
N LYS A 26 10.85 -10.68 23.60
CA LYS A 26 10.63 -9.23 23.55
C LYS A 26 9.92 -8.84 22.25
N ASP A 27 10.58 -8.03 21.45
CA ASP A 27 10.05 -7.49 20.18
C ASP A 27 10.57 -8.23 18.93
N ARG A 28 11.34 -9.33 19.12
CA ARG A 28 12.06 -10.04 18.07
C ARG A 28 11.63 -11.49 17.93
N ILE A 29 11.78 -12.03 16.71
CA ILE A 29 11.68 -13.46 16.44
C ILE A 29 12.93 -14.14 16.98
N ALA A 30 12.77 -15.07 17.92
CA ALA A 30 13.86 -15.76 18.58
C ALA A 30 14.01 -17.22 18.13
N ALA A 31 12.95 -17.84 17.60
CA ALA A 31 12.96 -19.21 17.09
C ALA A 31 11.99 -19.37 15.93
N VAL A 32 12.37 -20.18 14.94
CA VAL A 32 11.52 -20.60 13.80
C VAL A 32 11.83 -22.06 13.52
N GLU A 33 11.08 -22.96 14.12
CA GLU A 33 11.35 -24.41 14.08
C GLU A 33 10.08 -25.24 14.32
N PRO A 34 10.03 -26.50 13.90
CA PRO A 34 8.92 -27.40 14.24
C PRO A 34 8.90 -27.68 15.74
N ASN A 35 7.71 -27.63 16.36
CA ASN A 35 7.47 -28.08 17.73
C ASN A 35 8.33 -27.37 18.81
N ILE A 36 8.20 -26.06 18.93
CA ILE A 36 8.84 -25.30 20.02
C ILE A 36 8.32 -25.79 21.36
N VAL A 37 9.20 -26.35 22.20
CA VAL A 37 8.88 -26.72 23.58
C VAL A 37 9.16 -25.53 24.48
N ALA A 38 8.14 -24.79 24.86
CA ALA A 38 8.23 -23.64 25.77
C ALA A 38 6.96 -23.51 26.60
N GLU A 39 7.12 -23.16 27.89
CA GLU A 39 6.04 -22.72 28.78
C GLU A 39 5.80 -21.22 28.55
N ALA A 40 5.17 -20.87 27.42
CA ALA A 40 4.82 -19.51 27.05
C ALA A 40 3.37 -19.46 26.52
N PRO A 41 2.67 -18.34 26.67
CA PRO A 41 1.41 -18.11 25.99
C PRO A 41 1.56 -18.36 24.49
N PHE A 42 0.51 -18.85 23.85
CA PHE A 42 0.58 -19.14 22.43
C PHE A 42 -0.71 -18.76 21.67
N TYR A 43 -0.57 -18.57 20.38
CA TYR A 43 -1.64 -18.51 19.39
C TYR A 43 -1.51 -19.74 18.47
N ASP A 44 -2.56 -20.53 18.32
CA ASP A 44 -2.59 -21.64 17.37
C ASP A 44 -3.02 -21.11 16.00
N ALA A 45 -2.11 -21.14 15.03
CA ALA A 45 -2.39 -20.73 13.66
C ALA A 45 -3.11 -21.81 12.85
N GLU A 46 -3.44 -22.99 13.42
CA GLU A 46 -4.24 -24.08 12.84
C GLU A 46 -3.78 -24.51 11.44
N GLY A 47 -2.54 -24.21 11.08
CA GLY A 47 -1.98 -24.49 9.77
C GLY A 47 -2.27 -23.46 8.70
N TYR A 48 -2.69 -22.30 9.10
CA TYR A 48 -2.86 -21.17 8.21
C TYR A 48 -1.54 -20.49 7.88
N LEU A 49 -1.58 -19.74 6.77
CA LEU A 49 -0.45 -18.98 6.26
C LEU A 49 0.03 -17.94 7.29
N CYS A 50 1.31 -18.02 7.64
CA CYS A 50 2.02 -16.99 8.39
C CYS A 50 3.00 -16.27 7.45
N CYS A 51 3.03 -14.95 7.52
CA CYS A 51 3.98 -14.11 6.77
C CYS A 51 4.41 -12.92 7.60
N GLY A 52 5.43 -12.19 7.15
CA GLY A 52 5.75 -10.86 7.69
C GLY A 52 4.57 -9.91 7.54
N GLY A 53 4.50 -8.88 8.38
CA GLY A 53 3.44 -7.88 8.32
C GLY A 53 3.27 -7.29 6.93
N LEU A 54 2.03 -7.05 6.48
CA LEU A 54 1.78 -6.43 5.19
C LEU A 54 2.27 -4.98 5.19
N ILE A 55 2.70 -4.49 4.02
CA ILE A 55 3.32 -3.17 3.88
C ILE A 55 2.57 -2.35 2.85
N GLU A 56 2.01 -1.23 3.28
CA GLU A 56 1.37 -0.21 2.45
C GLU A 56 2.41 0.83 2.04
N THR A 57 2.85 0.80 0.79
CA THR A 57 3.91 1.71 0.31
C THR A 57 3.39 3.04 -0.22
N HIS A 58 2.08 3.19 -0.42
CA HIS A 58 1.53 4.39 -1.02
C HIS A 58 0.05 4.58 -0.67
N ILE A 59 -0.26 5.42 0.31
CA ILE A 59 -1.62 5.77 0.71
C ILE A 59 -1.71 7.26 1.09
N HIS A 60 -2.88 7.87 0.87
CA HIS A 60 -3.18 9.23 1.30
C HIS A 60 -4.10 9.22 2.53
N LEU A 61 -3.52 9.17 3.73
CA LEU A 61 -4.28 9.25 4.96
C LEU A 61 -4.86 10.65 5.20
N ASP A 62 -4.11 11.69 4.81
CA ASP A 62 -4.45 13.11 5.00
C ASP A 62 -5.75 13.56 4.33
N LYS A 63 -6.05 13.01 3.15
CA LYS A 63 -7.28 13.28 2.38
C LYS A 63 -8.24 12.10 2.31
N SER A 64 -8.06 11.07 3.16
CA SER A 64 -9.02 9.96 3.24
C SER A 64 -10.36 10.39 3.84
N ARG A 65 -11.45 9.72 3.46
CA ARG A 65 -12.80 9.86 4.02
C ARG A 65 -13.38 11.28 3.90
N ILE A 66 -13.17 11.91 2.75
CA ILE A 66 -13.74 13.25 2.44
C ILE A 66 -14.83 13.22 1.37
N VAL A 67 -15.15 12.04 0.80
CA VAL A 67 -16.08 11.93 -0.33
C VAL A 67 -17.44 12.56 -0.03
N GLU A 68 -17.96 12.41 1.20
CA GLU A 68 -19.24 12.96 1.61
C GLU A 68 -19.24 14.49 1.78
N ARG A 69 -18.07 15.11 1.92
CA ARG A 69 -17.90 16.57 2.02
C ARG A 69 -17.76 17.23 0.66
N CYS A 70 -17.37 16.45 -0.34
CA CYS A 70 -17.19 16.96 -1.69
C CYS A 70 -18.52 17.08 -2.40
N ALA A 71 -18.63 18.06 -3.30
CA ALA A 71 -19.80 18.16 -4.17
C ALA A 71 -20.06 16.81 -4.87
N PRO A 72 -21.33 16.44 -5.10
CA PRO A 72 -21.66 15.24 -5.88
C PRO A 72 -20.96 15.25 -7.23
N GLU A 73 -20.59 14.08 -7.72
CA GLU A 73 -20.03 13.95 -9.05
C GLU A 73 -21.08 14.27 -10.10
N PRO A 74 -20.87 15.28 -10.99
CA PRO A 74 -21.90 15.73 -11.91
C PRO A 74 -22.15 14.74 -13.04
N SER A 75 -21.13 14.03 -13.49
CA SER A 75 -21.24 12.97 -14.47
C SER A 75 -20.00 12.05 -14.48
N ARG A 76 -20.16 10.84 -15.00
CA ARG A 76 -19.06 9.89 -15.17
C ARG A 76 -17.93 10.45 -16.05
N SER A 77 -18.25 11.25 -17.03
CA SER A 77 -17.28 11.80 -18.00
C SER A 77 -16.59 13.08 -17.55
N SER A 78 -17.00 13.65 -16.41
CA SER A 78 -16.41 14.87 -15.88
C SER A 78 -15.21 14.56 -14.98
N PRO A 79 -13.97 14.82 -15.43
CA PRO A 79 -12.77 14.59 -14.61
C PRO A 79 -12.54 15.77 -13.66
N ASP A 80 -13.32 15.86 -12.62
CA ASP A 80 -13.28 16.96 -11.66
C ASP A 80 -12.81 16.55 -10.26
N GLN A 81 -12.25 15.34 -10.10
CA GLN A 81 -11.83 14.83 -8.80
C GLN A 81 -10.89 15.80 -8.08
N MET A 82 -9.92 16.39 -8.80
CA MET A 82 -9.00 17.36 -8.23
C MET A 82 -9.76 18.61 -7.74
N GLN A 83 -10.63 19.20 -8.57
CA GLN A 83 -11.40 20.41 -8.22
C GLN A 83 -12.30 20.16 -7.00
N ARG A 84 -12.90 18.97 -6.92
CA ARG A 84 -13.75 18.58 -5.78
C ARG A 84 -12.95 18.46 -4.48
N VAL A 85 -11.72 17.97 -4.54
CA VAL A 85 -10.81 17.94 -3.38
C VAL A 85 -10.34 19.35 -3.04
N GLN A 86 -9.91 20.14 -4.01
CA GLN A 86 -9.46 21.53 -3.83
C GLN A 86 -10.51 22.38 -3.13
N ALA A 87 -11.78 22.21 -3.49
CA ALA A 87 -12.89 22.98 -2.90
C ALA A 87 -13.05 22.75 -1.38
N VAL A 88 -12.67 21.59 -0.86
CA VAL A 88 -12.81 21.27 0.58
C VAL A 88 -11.51 21.43 1.38
N LYS A 89 -10.35 21.47 0.73
CA LYS A 89 -9.04 21.62 1.40
C LYS A 89 -8.95 22.81 2.36
N PRO A 90 -9.51 24.01 2.07
CA PRO A 90 -9.47 25.13 3.01
C PRO A 90 -10.14 24.85 4.36
N THR A 91 -11.02 23.85 4.43
CA THR A 91 -11.71 23.44 5.67
C THR A 91 -10.90 22.47 6.53
N PHE A 92 -9.73 21.97 6.05
CA PHE A 92 -8.94 21.00 6.78
C PHE A 92 -8.21 21.66 7.95
N THR A 93 -8.35 21.06 9.12
CA THR A 93 -7.56 21.34 10.32
C THR A 93 -6.75 20.13 10.72
N VAL A 94 -5.78 20.28 11.61
CA VAL A 94 -4.99 19.15 12.14
C VAL A 94 -5.89 18.10 12.79
N GLU A 95 -6.86 18.55 13.60
CA GLU A 95 -7.80 17.68 14.30
C GLU A 95 -8.73 16.94 13.34
N ASP A 96 -9.18 17.59 12.28
CA ASP A 96 -10.01 16.98 11.25
C ASP A 96 -9.25 15.92 10.47
N ILE A 97 -8.05 16.25 10.01
CA ILE A 97 -7.17 15.27 9.31
C ILE A 97 -6.87 14.11 10.23
N TYR A 98 -6.46 14.37 11.47
CA TYR A 98 -6.20 13.34 12.48
C TYR A 98 -7.39 12.39 12.66
N ALA A 99 -8.59 12.91 12.86
CA ALA A 99 -9.78 12.09 13.10
C ALA A 99 -10.12 11.17 11.92
N ARG A 100 -10.03 11.67 10.68
CA ARG A 100 -10.31 10.91 9.45
C ARG A 100 -9.20 9.88 9.16
N ALA A 101 -7.96 10.31 9.25
CA ALA A 101 -6.78 9.48 9.02
C ALA A 101 -6.71 8.34 10.03
N LYS A 102 -7.07 8.57 11.30
CA LYS A 102 -7.14 7.56 12.37
C LYS A 102 -8.03 6.38 11.96
N VAL A 103 -9.23 6.63 11.49
CA VAL A 103 -10.16 5.57 11.08
C VAL A 103 -9.59 4.75 9.90
N THR A 104 -8.95 5.42 8.94
CA THR A 104 -8.33 4.75 7.79
C THR A 104 -7.10 3.94 8.22
N LEU A 105 -6.26 4.51 9.09
CA LEU A 105 -5.09 3.82 9.67
C LEU A 105 -5.49 2.56 10.44
N GLU A 106 -6.52 2.65 11.29
CA GLU A 106 -7.05 1.48 12.01
C GLU A 106 -7.57 0.40 11.06
N ASN A 107 -8.17 0.79 9.92
CA ASN A 107 -8.57 -0.19 8.91
C ASN A 107 -7.36 -0.87 8.26
N CYS A 108 -6.29 -0.13 7.95
CA CYS A 108 -5.04 -0.73 7.48
C CYS A 108 -4.49 -1.76 8.47
N ILE A 109 -4.43 -1.42 9.77
CA ILE A 109 -3.96 -2.30 10.84
C ILE A 109 -4.84 -3.57 10.90
N LYS A 110 -6.17 -3.43 10.88
CA LYS A 110 -7.12 -4.55 10.90
C LYS A 110 -6.99 -5.47 9.68
N GLN A 111 -6.44 -4.97 8.57
CA GLN A 111 -6.17 -5.73 7.35
C GLN A 111 -4.74 -6.27 7.27
N GLY A 112 -3.98 -6.22 8.38
CA GLY A 112 -2.67 -6.85 8.45
C GLY A 112 -1.48 -5.94 8.18
N THR A 113 -1.71 -4.66 7.95
CA THR A 113 -0.63 -3.71 7.65
C THR A 113 0.12 -3.34 8.92
N THR A 114 1.45 -3.53 8.93
CA THR A 114 2.33 -3.22 10.06
C THR A 114 3.32 -2.09 9.76
N ARG A 115 3.44 -1.70 8.49
CA ARG A 115 4.25 -0.56 8.03
C ARG A 115 3.52 0.17 6.92
N ILE A 116 3.58 1.51 6.94
CA ILE A 116 2.89 2.39 6.00
C ILE A 116 3.81 3.52 5.59
N ARG A 117 3.90 3.79 4.27
CA ARG A 117 4.31 5.08 3.73
C ARG A 117 3.04 5.83 3.33
N THR A 118 2.78 6.96 3.97
CA THR A 118 1.64 7.82 3.65
C THR A 118 2.09 9.12 3.00
N HIS A 119 1.38 9.55 1.97
CA HIS A 119 1.62 10.82 1.29
C HIS A 119 0.81 11.93 1.97
N ALA A 120 1.46 13.03 2.27
CA ALA A 120 0.88 14.25 2.85
C ALA A 120 1.00 15.40 1.85
N GLU A 121 -0.13 15.97 1.44
CA GLU A 121 -0.15 17.14 0.58
C GLU A 121 0.29 18.38 1.36
N VAL A 122 1.11 19.20 0.72
CA VAL A 122 1.62 20.46 1.30
C VAL A 122 1.22 21.70 0.48
N ASP A 123 0.15 21.59 -0.33
CA ASP A 123 -0.38 22.72 -1.09
C ASP A 123 -0.80 23.87 -0.17
N PRO A 124 -0.74 25.12 -0.64
CA PRO A 124 -0.96 26.31 0.21
C PRO A 124 -2.23 26.30 1.08
N PRO A 125 -3.40 25.79 0.63
CA PRO A 125 -4.61 25.74 1.48
C PRO A 125 -4.47 24.80 2.68
N VAL A 126 -3.62 23.76 2.58
CA VAL A 126 -3.38 22.77 3.64
C VAL A 126 -2.11 23.08 4.41
N GLY A 127 -1.06 23.53 3.73
CA GLY A 127 0.26 23.70 4.31
C GLY A 127 0.77 22.40 4.94
N ILE A 128 1.31 22.48 6.14
CA ILE A 128 1.88 21.31 6.86
C ILE A 128 0.88 20.60 7.79
N LYS A 129 -0.40 20.96 7.80
CA LYS A 129 -1.40 20.37 8.71
C LYS A 129 -1.49 18.84 8.58
N GLY A 130 -1.34 18.32 7.35
CA GLY A 130 -1.28 16.89 7.10
C GLY A 130 -0.10 16.22 7.82
N VAL A 131 1.07 16.81 7.74
CA VAL A 131 2.30 16.31 8.40
C VAL A 131 2.10 16.28 9.91
N GLU A 132 1.59 17.37 10.51
CA GLU A 132 1.35 17.47 11.96
C GLU A 132 0.36 16.40 12.44
N ALA A 133 -0.76 16.20 11.75
CA ALA A 133 -1.74 15.18 12.10
C ALA A 133 -1.17 13.76 11.99
N LEU A 134 -0.41 13.47 10.94
CA LEU A 134 0.20 12.17 10.72
C LEU A 134 1.31 11.85 11.73
N GLN A 135 2.08 12.84 12.17
CA GLN A 135 3.07 12.67 13.24
C GLN A 135 2.42 12.32 14.58
N LEU A 136 1.27 12.93 14.91
CA LEU A 136 0.50 12.55 16.09
C LEU A 136 0.04 11.10 16.01
N LEU A 137 -0.48 10.66 14.85
CA LEU A 137 -0.87 9.28 14.62
C LEU A 137 0.31 8.31 14.66
N ALA A 138 1.44 8.66 14.07
CA ALA A 138 2.65 7.84 14.10
C ALA A 138 3.08 7.53 15.55
N LYS A 139 3.02 8.53 16.42
CA LYS A 139 3.33 8.38 17.85
C LYS A 139 2.28 7.54 18.59
N GLU A 140 0.99 7.82 18.37
CA GLU A 140 -0.11 7.14 19.07
C GLU A 140 -0.19 5.66 18.68
N TYR A 141 0.04 5.33 17.40
CA TYR A 141 -0.13 3.97 16.86
C TYR A 141 1.18 3.19 16.72
N ALA A 142 2.30 3.68 17.26
CA ALA A 142 3.60 2.99 17.21
C ALA A 142 3.57 1.54 17.77
N TRP A 143 2.58 1.23 18.59
CA TRP A 143 2.35 -0.12 19.11
C TRP A 143 1.80 -1.11 18.06
N ALA A 144 1.22 -0.61 16.96
CA ALA A 144 0.56 -1.44 15.95
C ALA A 144 1.14 -1.27 14.54
N VAL A 145 1.71 -0.10 14.21
CA VAL A 145 2.19 0.21 12.87
C VAL A 145 3.35 1.23 12.93
N ASP A 146 4.32 1.07 12.02
CA ASP A 146 5.31 2.10 11.77
C ASP A 146 4.84 2.97 10.58
N LEU A 147 4.81 4.29 10.77
CA LEU A 147 4.32 5.25 9.80
C LEU A 147 5.45 6.12 9.27
N GLU A 148 5.70 6.06 7.97
CA GLU A 148 6.61 6.92 7.22
C GLU A 148 5.81 7.99 6.47
N ILE A 149 6.28 9.24 6.47
CA ILE A 149 5.57 10.37 5.88
C ILE A 149 6.32 10.88 4.66
N CYS A 150 5.65 10.85 3.50
CA CYS A 150 6.10 11.45 2.25
C CYS A 150 5.39 12.78 2.04
N VAL A 151 6.12 13.89 1.99
CA VAL A 151 5.55 15.20 1.67
C VAL A 151 5.62 15.46 0.17
N PHE A 152 4.54 16.02 -0.41
CA PHE A 152 4.51 16.30 -1.83
C PHE A 152 3.53 17.42 -2.20
N PRO A 153 3.80 18.18 -3.30
CA PRO A 153 2.90 19.21 -3.84
C PRO A 153 1.92 18.56 -4.82
N GLN A 154 0.67 18.39 -4.44
CA GLN A 154 -0.35 17.77 -5.30
C GLN A 154 -0.78 18.70 -6.44
N GLU A 155 -0.83 20.01 -6.19
CA GLU A 155 -1.42 21.01 -7.10
C GLU A 155 -0.36 21.78 -7.92
N GLY A 156 0.88 21.31 -7.89
CA GLY A 156 2.02 21.92 -8.59
C GLY A 156 2.98 22.64 -7.65
N LEU A 157 4.21 22.77 -8.11
CA LEU A 157 5.32 23.37 -7.36
C LEU A 157 5.86 24.62 -8.08
N THR A 158 6.00 24.54 -9.39
CA THR A 158 6.74 25.57 -10.16
C THR A 158 6.02 26.91 -10.22
N THR A 159 4.71 26.89 -10.04
CA THR A 159 3.86 28.11 -10.00
C THR A 159 3.51 28.55 -8.59
N SER A 160 3.99 27.86 -7.55
CA SER A 160 3.64 28.11 -6.15
C SER A 160 4.88 28.13 -5.24
N PRO A 161 5.52 29.30 -5.02
CA PRO A 161 6.64 29.43 -4.07
C PRO A 161 6.28 28.98 -2.66
N ASP A 162 5.02 29.14 -2.24
CA ASP A 162 4.55 28.70 -0.93
C ASP A 162 4.54 27.15 -0.81
N ALA A 163 4.28 26.44 -1.90
CA ALA A 163 4.38 24.98 -1.92
C ALA A 163 5.83 24.50 -1.74
N ASP A 164 6.83 25.15 -2.36
CA ASP A 164 8.26 24.82 -2.15
C ASP A 164 8.65 25.08 -0.68
N ALA A 165 8.23 26.21 -0.11
CA ALA A 165 8.49 26.51 1.30
C ALA A 165 7.85 25.48 2.24
N ALA A 166 6.63 25.03 1.94
CA ALA A 166 5.91 24.02 2.72
C ALA A 166 6.55 22.64 2.61
N LEU A 167 7.07 22.25 1.44
CA LEU A 167 7.89 21.02 1.28
C LEU A 167 9.12 21.03 2.20
N VAL A 168 9.89 22.12 2.14
CA VAL A 168 11.08 22.31 2.97
C VAL A 168 10.73 22.28 4.45
N GLU A 169 9.64 22.93 4.85
CA GLU A 169 9.18 22.91 6.25
C GLU A 169 8.76 21.50 6.68
N GLY A 170 8.02 20.75 5.84
CA GLY A 170 7.64 19.36 6.12
C GLY A 170 8.84 18.46 6.34
N LEU A 171 9.89 18.59 5.51
CA LEU A 171 11.16 17.86 5.68
C LEU A 171 11.87 18.25 6.97
N LYS A 172 11.97 19.55 7.31
CA LYS A 172 12.56 20.02 8.56
C LYS A 172 11.82 19.52 9.80
N ARG A 173 10.52 19.25 9.68
CA ARG A 173 9.71 18.66 10.76
C ARG A 173 9.78 17.14 10.84
N GLY A 174 10.57 16.50 10.00
CA GLY A 174 10.85 15.06 10.10
C GLY A 174 10.01 14.17 9.17
N ALA A 175 9.43 14.72 8.10
CA ALA A 175 9.04 13.88 6.97
C ALA A 175 10.31 13.27 6.37
N ASN A 176 10.28 11.98 6.10
CA ASN A 176 11.46 11.21 5.74
C ASN A 176 11.45 10.71 4.29
N VAL A 177 10.44 11.11 3.53
CA VAL A 177 10.33 10.89 2.08
C VAL A 177 9.78 12.16 1.42
N ILE A 178 10.22 12.45 0.20
CA ILE A 178 9.72 13.55 -0.61
C ILE A 178 9.10 13.02 -1.91
N GLY A 179 8.00 13.61 -2.32
CA GLY A 179 7.29 13.21 -3.53
C GLY A 179 7.00 14.36 -4.49
N ALA A 180 6.41 14.02 -5.63
CA ALA A 180 5.95 14.93 -6.67
C ALA A 180 4.64 14.46 -7.28
N ALA A 181 3.94 15.38 -7.94
CA ALA A 181 2.80 15.11 -8.80
C ALA A 181 2.90 15.97 -10.09
N PRO A 182 3.88 15.72 -10.98
CA PRO A 182 4.15 16.58 -12.12
C PRO A 182 2.95 16.76 -13.04
N ASN A 183 2.09 15.77 -13.13
CA ASN A 183 0.87 15.79 -13.96
C ASN A 183 -0.07 16.98 -13.67
N TYR A 184 0.10 17.63 -12.52
CA TYR A 184 -0.66 18.80 -12.08
C TYR A 184 0.18 20.08 -12.06
N ASP A 185 1.40 20.02 -12.57
CA ASP A 185 2.28 21.21 -12.71
C ASP A 185 2.33 21.71 -14.16
N THR A 186 2.75 22.93 -14.35
CA THR A 186 2.95 23.53 -15.68
C THR A 186 4.34 23.21 -16.27
N ASP A 187 5.31 22.88 -15.42
CA ASP A 187 6.67 22.48 -15.80
C ASP A 187 7.08 21.19 -15.07
N HIS A 188 6.71 20.03 -15.64
CA HIS A 188 7.02 18.72 -15.09
C HIS A 188 8.52 18.51 -14.83
N PRO A 189 9.42 18.80 -15.81
CA PRO A 189 10.86 18.67 -15.61
C PRO A 189 11.40 19.52 -14.46
N ALA A 190 10.93 20.76 -14.30
CA ALA A 190 11.38 21.64 -13.23
C ALA A 190 10.95 21.10 -11.86
N GLN A 191 9.70 20.65 -11.71
CA GLN A 191 9.24 20.03 -10.48
C GLN A 191 10.10 18.79 -10.14
N ILE A 192 10.28 17.86 -11.07
CA ILE A 192 11.07 16.64 -10.85
C ILE A 192 12.51 16.98 -10.42
N ARG A 193 13.17 17.92 -11.10
CA ARG A 193 14.54 18.33 -10.74
C ARG A 193 14.60 18.91 -9.32
N ARG A 194 13.64 19.74 -8.96
CA ARG A 194 13.57 20.34 -7.62
C ARG A 194 13.40 19.28 -6.53
N ILE A 195 12.58 18.25 -6.76
CA ILE A 195 12.42 17.14 -5.81
C ILE A 195 13.74 16.38 -5.65
N PHE A 196 14.47 16.10 -6.72
CA PHE A 196 15.79 15.45 -6.61
C PHE A 196 16.83 16.32 -5.88
N GLU A 197 16.78 17.66 -6.05
CA GLU A 197 17.63 18.59 -5.29
C GLU A 197 17.35 18.51 -3.79
N LEU A 198 16.08 18.62 -3.40
CA LEU A 198 15.66 18.56 -2.01
C LEU A 198 15.93 17.19 -1.39
N ALA A 199 15.70 16.09 -2.12
CA ALA A 199 15.99 14.75 -1.63
C ALA A 199 17.48 14.58 -1.29
N ARG A 200 18.36 15.16 -2.08
CA ARG A 200 19.81 15.16 -1.82
C ARG A 200 20.23 16.09 -0.68
N GLU A 201 19.57 17.26 -0.58
CA GLU A 201 19.83 18.23 0.49
C GLU A 201 19.47 17.68 1.86
N PHE A 202 18.32 16.98 1.96
CA PHE A 202 17.80 16.43 3.21
C PHE A 202 18.15 14.95 3.43
N ASP A 203 18.81 14.31 2.45
CA ASP A 203 19.17 12.88 2.46
C ASP A 203 17.96 11.96 2.70
N VAL A 204 16.86 12.20 1.97
CA VAL A 204 15.61 11.43 2.06
C VAL A 204 15.33 10.65 0.78
N ASP A 205 14.48 9.63 0.87
CA ASP A 205 14.01 8.86 -0.27
C ASP A 205 12.97 9.64 -1.08
N ILE A 206 12.76 9.24 -2.33
CA ILE A 206 11.82 9.85 -3.26
C ILE A 206 10.67 8.88 -3.58
N ASP A 207 9.42 9.38 -3.53
CA ASP A 207 8.24 8.63 -3.95
C ASP A 207 7.24 9.55 -4.67
N MET A 208 7.19 9.46 -6.00
CA MET A 208 6.49 10.42 -6.86
C MET A 208 5.28 9.78 -7.56
N HIS A 209 4.25 10.58 -7.85
CA HIS A 209 3.15 10.22 -8.76
C HIS A 209 3.59 10.51 -10.19
N ILE A 210 3.96 9.48 -10.95
CA ILE A 210 4.56 9.62 -12.29
C ILE A 210 3.71 8.93 -13.36
N ASP A 211 3.54 9.62 -14.48
CA ASP A 211 2.90 9.08 -15.69
C ASP A 211 1.50 8.52 -15.43
N SER A 212 0.71 9.21 -14.58
CA SER A 212 -0.72 8.93 -14.39
C SER A 212 -1.49 9.48 -15.61
N GLY A 213 -2.12 8.60 -16.36
CA GLY A 213 -2.84 8.93 -17.58
C GLY A 213 -2.94 7.75 -18.53
N HIS A 214 -3.47 7.99 -19.73
CA HIS A 214 -3.64 6.94 -20.75
C HIS A 214 -2.89 7.25 -22.07
N ASP A 215 -2.33 8.45 -22.21
CA ASP A 215 -1.58 8.87 -23.39
C ASP A 215 -0.06 8.71 -23.14
N PRO A 216 0.59 7.75 -23.83
CA PRO A 216 2.01 7.47 -23.65
C PRO A 216 2.93 8.36 -24.52
N SER A 217 2.41 9.40 -25.16
CA SER A 217 3.19 10.28 -26.06
C SER A 217 4.31 11.04 -25.34
N SER A 218 4.18 11.21 -24.02
CA SER A 218 5.14 11.89 -23.17
C SER A 218 5.26 11.12 -21.84
N LEU A 219 6.48 10.74 -21.47
CA LEU A 219 6.78 9.96 -20.26
C LEU A 219 7.84 10.66 -19.40
N ASP A 220 7.42 11.11 -18.21
CA ASP A 220 8.29 11.75 -17.22
C ASP A 220 9.28 10.76 -16.57
N LEU A 221 8.94 9.45 -16.56
CA LEU A 221 9.81 8.39 -16.04
C LEU A 221 11.21 8.37 -16.66
N HIS A 222 11.37 8.87 -17.89
CA HIS A 222 12.68 8.93 -18.51
C HIS A 222 13.63 9.91 -17.83
N LEU A 223 13.11 11.07 -17.41
CA LEU A 223 13.85 12.05 -16.62
C LEU A 223 14.12 11.54 -15.21
N VAL A 224 13.15 10.85 -14.60
CA VAL A 224 13.33 10.21 -13.28
C VAL A 224 14.47 9.20 -13.33
N ALA A 225 14.51 8.33 -14.34
CA ALA A 225 15.58 7.36 -14.51
C ALA A 225 16.96 8.03 -14.73
N GLU A 226 17.03 9.07 -15.58
CA GLU A 226 18.24 9.84 -15.82
C GLU A 226 18.80 10.47 -14.53
N LEU A 227 17.94 11.12 -13.75
CA LEU A 227 18.35 11.78 -12.52
C LEU A 227 18.73 10.78 -11.42
N THR A 228 18.03 9.63 -11.35
CA THR A 228 18.36 8.53 -10.43
C THR A 228 19.79 8.02 -10.70
N GLU A 229 20.12 7.75 -11.95
CA GLU A 229 21.46 7.31 -12.35
C GLU A 229 22.50 8.40 -12.07
N LYS A 230 22.23 9.63 -12.53
CA LYS A 230 23.12 10.80 -12.37
C LYS A 230 23.50 11.06 -10.93
N TYR A 231 22.53 10.96 -10.01
CA TYR A 231 22.74 11.24 -8.58
C TYR A 231 23.01 9.99 -7.74
N LYS A 232 23.08 8.82 -8.36
CA LYS A 232 23.33 7.52 -7.71
C LYS A 232 22.30 7.21 -6.59
N LEU A 233 21.03 7.48 -6.88
CA LEU A 233 19.92 7.24 -5.95
C LEU A 233 19.18 5.91 -6.21
N GLY A 234 19.80 4.98 -6.94
CA GLY A 234 19.21 3.64 -7.16
C GLY A 234 18.86 2.96 -5.84
N GLY A 235 17.65 2.40 -5.75
CA GLY A 235 17.08 1.82 -4.53
C GLY A 235 16.37 2.84 -3.60
N ARG A 236 16.50 4.15 -3.86
CA ARG A 236 15.90 5.22 -3.05
C ARG A 236 14.81 6.01 -3.79
N VAL A 237 14.43 5.58 -5.00
CA VAL A 237 13.42 6.25 -5.84
C VAL A 237 12.30 5.28 -6.18
N ALA A 238 11.08 5.67 -5.86
CA ALA A 238 9.85 4.98 -6.24
C ALA A 238 8.95 5.87 -7.09
N MET A 239 8.16 5.25 -7.97
CA MET A 239 7.16 5.91 -8.81
C MET A 239 5.81 5.23 -8.63
N GLY A 240 4.80 5.98 -8.23
CA GLY A 240 3.41 5.54 -8.23
C GLY A 240 2.75 5.69 -9.59
N HIS A 241 1.78 4.83 -9.91
CA HIS A 241 0.95 4.78 -11.11
C HIS A 241 1.62 4.16 -12.34
N ALA A 242 2.48 4.88 -13.04
CA ALA A 242 3.08 4.46 -14.33
C ALA A 242 2.05 3.96 -15.37
N THR A 243 0.81 4.47 -15.32
CA THR A 243 -0.33 3.95 -16.11
C THR A 243 -0.21 4.23 -17.59
N LYS A 244 0.48 5.31 -17.99
CA LYS A 244 0.76 5.61 -19.39
C LYS A 244 1.54 4.47 -20.07
N VAL A 245 2.38 3.75 -19.31
CA VAL A 245 3.15 2.59 -19.82
C VAL A 245 2.22 1.48 -20.31
N ALA A 246 1.07 1.29 -19.68
CA ALA A 246 0.07 0.29 -20.12
C ALA A 246 -0.53 0.58 -21.51
N GLY A 247 -0.39 1.81 -22.02
CA GLY A 247 -0.80 2.21 -23.37
C GLY A 247 0.22 1.88 -24.47
N LEU A 248 1.40 1.38 -24.12
CA LEU A 248 2.48 1.06 -25.05
C LEU A 248 2.44 -0.39 -25.54
N PRO A 249 3.01 -0.71 -26.71
CA PRO A 249 3.24 -2.08 -27.12
C PRO A 249 4.07 -2.86 -26.09
N PRO A 250 3.85 -4.19 -25.93
CA PRO A 250 4.52 -4.99 -24.89
C PRO A 250 6.05 -4.89 -24.88
N GLU A 251 6.69 -4.82 -26.05
CA GLU A 251 8.16 -4.71 -26.14
C GLU A 251 8.68 -3.38 -25.59
N ASN A 252 7.94 -2.28 -25.79
CA ASN A 252 8.27 -0.98 -25.22
C ASN A 252 8.08 -0.99 -23.69
N GLN A 253 7.02 -1.65 -23.19
CA GLN A 253 6.81 -1.82 -21.76
C GLN A 253 7.98 -2.58 -21.11
N LYS A 254 8.46 -3.67 -21.73
CA LYS A 254 9.62 -4.43 -21.27
C LYS A 254 10.90 -3.61 -21.25
N GLN A 255 11.15 -2.82 -22.31
CA GLN A 255 12.33 -1.94 -22.38
C GLN A 255 12.31 -0.89 -21.27
N ILE A 256 11.15 -0.28 -20.99
CA ILE A 256 10.99 0.67 -19.88
C ILE A 256 11.23 -0.02 -18.54
N ALA A 257 10.59 -1.18 -18.31
CA ALA A 257 10.76 -1.93 -17.08
C ALA A 257 12.22 -2.32 -16.83
N LYS A 258 12.92 -2.77 -17.88
CA LYS A 258 14.37 -3.06 -17.82
C LYS A 258 15.19 -1.82 -17.49
N LYS A 259 14.92 -0.68 -18.15
CA LYS A 259 15.61 0.58 -17.86
C LYS A 259 15.46 1.00 -16.41
N LEU A 260 14.23 0.94 -15.86
CA LEU A 260 13.97 1.27 -14.46
C LEU A 260 14.68 0.30 -13.51
N ALA A 261 14.70 -0.99 -13.83
CA ALA A 261 15.43 -2.01 -13.06
C ALA A 261 16.94 -1.69 -13.04
N ASP A 262 17.53 -1.36 -14.18
CA ASP A 262 18.97 -1.12 -14.31
C ASP A 262 19.44 0.10 -13.50
N VAL A 263 18.60 1.13 -13.36
CA VAL A 263 18.92 2.32 -12.55
C VAL A 263 18.42 2.21 -11.10
N GLY A 264 17.71 1.13 -10.74
CA GLY A 264 17.21 0.89 -9.38
C GLY A 264 16.00 1.74 -8.99
N VAL A 265 15.14 2.13 -9.94
CA VAL A 265 13.84 2.77 -9.66
C VAL A 265 12.79 1.70 -9.41
N ALA A 266 12.02 1.83 -8.33
CA ALA A 266 10.89 0.96 -8.03
C ALA A 266 9.56 1.53 -8.57
N VAL A 267 8.57 0.65 -8.82
CA VAL A 267 7.23 1.06 -9.27
C VAL A 267 6.17 0.59 -8.27
N THR A 268 5.27 1.49 -7.89
CA THR A 268 4.08 1.17 -7.09
C THR A 268 2.83 1.22 -7.96
N VAL A 269 2.16 0.09 -8.13
CA VAL A 269 0.91 0.00 -8.88
C VAL A 269 -0.28 0.21 -7.95
N LEU A 270 -1.25 1.03 -8.40
CA LEU A 270 -2.33 1.55 -7.59
C LEU A 270 -3.71 1.19 -8.21
N PRO A 271 -4.05 -0.12 -8.30
CA PRO A 271 -5.06 -0.64 -9.21
C PRO A 271 -6.46 -0.07 -9.00
N ALA A 272 -6.86 0.22 -7.75
CA ALA A 272 -8.20 0.72 -7.45
C ALA A 272 -8.39 2.16 -7.95
N THR A 273 -7.42 3.04 -7.70
CA THR A 273 -7.46 4.44 -8.13
C THR A 273 -7.32 4.53 -9.65
N ASP A 274 -6.32 3.85 -10.21
CA ASP A 274 -6.02 3.91 -11.64
C ASP A 274 -7.20 3.46 -12.50
N LEU A 275 -7.79 2.32 -12.15
CA LEU A 275 -8.96 1.78 -12.84
C LEU A 275 -10.18 2.71 -12.71
N PHE A 276 -10.38 3.35 -11.55
CA PHE A 276 -11.53 4.22 -11.32
C PHE A 276 -11.40 5.58 -12.01
N VAL A 277 -10.21 6.19 -11.94
CA VAL A 277 -10.00 7.59 -12.41
C VAL A 277 -9.85 7.67 -13.92
N LEU A 278 -9.18 6.68 -14.54
CA LEU A 278 -8.73 6.81 -15.93
C LEU A 278 -9.78 6.36 -16.95
N ALA A 279 -9.69 6.95 -18.14
CA ALA A 279 -10.52 6.65 -19.31
C ALA A 279 -12.05 6.79 -19.10
N ARG A 280 -12.49 7.54 -18.09
CA ARG A 280 -13.91 7.72 -17.74
C ARG A 280 -14.75 8.43 -18.81
N HIS A 281 -14.09 9.17 -19.71
CA HIS A 281 -14.72 9.83 -20.85
C HIS A 281 -15.14 8.86 -21.97
N ARG A 282 -14.73 7.58 -21.89
CA ARG A 282 -15.06 6.55 -22.89
C ARG A 282 -16.24 5.69 -22.43
N ASP A 283 -17.21 5.51 -23.30
CA ASP A 283 -18.38 4.65 -23.05
C ASP A 283 -18.21 3.23 -23.60
N TYR A 284 -17.27 3.02 -24.53
CA TYR A 284 -16.95 1.73 -25.14
C TYR A 284 -15.44 1.59 -25.40
N ASN A 285 -14.96 0.36 -25.54
CA ASN A 285 -13.53 0.04 -25.71
C ASN A 285 -12.65 0.74 -24.66
N VAL A 286 -13.08 0.71 -23.40
CA VAL A 286 -12.42 1.39 -22.30
C VAL A 286 -11.10 0.67 -21.99
N PRO A 287 -9.93 1.32 -22.09
CA PRO A 287 -8.67 0.72 -21.71
C PRO A 287 -8.61 0.53 -20.18
N ARG A 288 -7.94 -0.51 -19.73
CA ARG A 288 -7.80 -0.81 -18.29
C ARG A 288 -6.95 0.22 -17.53
N CYS A 289 -5.97 0.82 -18.19
CA CYS A 289 -5.12 1.87 -17.64
C CYS A 289 -4.44 1.50 -16.31
N VAL A 290 -4.01 0.24 -16.16
CA VAL A 290 -3.28 -0.25 -14.99
C VAL A 290 -1.98 -0.88 -15.46
N ALA A 291 -0.85 -0.46 -14.89
CA ALA A 291 0.46 -0.99 -15.24
C ALA A 291 0.58 -2.47 -14.84
N ASP A 292 1.24 -3.29 -15.67
CA ASP A 292 1.44 -4.72 -15.38
C ASP A 292 2.64 -4.93 -14.45
N ALA A 293 2.36 -5.03 -13.15
CA ALA A 293 3.38 -5.24 -12.13
C ALA A 293 4.18 -6.54 -12.33
N ASN A 294 3.55 -7.61 -12.81
CA ASN A 294 4.26 -8.86 -13.11
C ASN A 294 5.26 -8.68 -14.24
N LEU A 295 4.90 -7.96 -15.30
CA LEU A 295 5.82 -7.63 -16.40
C LEU A 295 7.05 -6.85 -15.90
N PHE A 296 6.81 -5.83 -15.05
CA PHE A 296 7.92 -5.06 -14.46
C PHE A 296 8.87 -5.96 -13.67
N VAL A 297 8.32 -6.84 -12.84
CA VAL A 297 9.11 -7.78 -12.02
C VAL A 297 9.87 -8.78 -12.89
N GLU A 298 9.26 -9.31 -13.94
CA GLU A 298 9.91 -10.22 -14.91
C GLU A 298 11.12 -9.57 -15.59
N GLN A 299 11.14 -8.24 -15.71
CA GLN A 299 12.29 -7.49 -16.23
C GLN A 299 13.28 -7.05 -15.13
N GLY A 300 13.08 -7.47 -13.88
CA GLY A 300 13.96 -7.17 -12.75
C GLY A 300 13.63 -5.88 -11.99
N CYS A 301 12.60 -5.14 -12.39
CA CYS A 301 12.15 -3.94 -11.68
C CYS A 301 11.47 -4.33 -10.36
N ASN A 302 11.81 -3.66 -9.26
CA ASN A 302 11.10 -3.87 -8.00
C ASN A 302 9.73 -3.20 -8.04
N CYS A 303 8.67 -3.96 -7.70
CA CYS A 303 7.31 -3.44 -7.71
C CYS A 303 6.61 -3.68 -6.37
N SER A 304 5.72 -2.76 -6.01
CA SER A 304 4.72 -2.92 -4.96
C SER A 304 3.31 -2.68 -5.51
N ILE A 305 2.31 -3.15 -4.76
CA ILE A 305 0.89 -2.87 -4.99
C ILE A 305 0.33 -2.22 -3.74
N SER A 306 -0.35 -1.10 -3.89
CA SER A 306 -0.82 -0.29 -2.77
C SER A 306 -2.23 0.24 -2.96
N THR A 307 -2.79 0.82 -1.88
CA THR A 307 -4.19 1.27 -1.82
C THR A 307 -4.41 2.60 -2.50
N ASN A 308 -3.49 3.55 -2.36
CA ASN A 308 -3.55 4.95 -2.77
C ASN A 308 -4.65 5.74 -2.03
N ASN A 309 -5.86 5.80 -2.57
CA ASN A 309 -6.96 6.63 -2.06
C ASN A 309 -8.06 5.79 -1.41
N VAL A 310 -8.70 6.32 -0.37
CA VAL A 310 -9.81 5.67 0.36
C VAL A 310 -10.91 6.70 0.66
N LEU A 311 -12.12 6.45 0.14
CA LEU A 311 -13.32 7.26 0.41
C LEU A 311 -13.09 8.77 0.15
N ASN A 312 -12.48 9.08 -0.97
CA ASN A 312 -12.34 10.44 -1.50
C ASN A 312 -12.70 10.47 -2.99
N PRO A 313 -12.75 11.63 -3.65
CA PRO A 313 -13.13 11.72 -5.06
C PRO A 313 -12.28 10.90 -6.04
N PHE A 314 -11.02 10.61 -5.72
CA PHE A 314 -10.15 9.76 -6.55
C PHE A 314 -10.44 8.27 -6.40
N THR A 315 -10.99 7.82 -5.25
CA THR A 315 -11.46 6.45 -5.02
C THR A 315 -12.55 6.50 -3.94
N PRO A 316 -13.84 6.53 -4.32
CA PRO A 316 -14.95 6.73 -3.38
C PRO A 316 -15.31 5.46 -2.57
N PHE A 317 -14.45 4.47 -2.54
CA PHE A 317 -14.57 3.20 -1.84
C PHE A 317 -13.20 2.74 -1.31
N GLY A 318 -13.14 1.60 -0.66
CA GLY A 318 -11.91 0.98 -0.16
C GLY A 318 -12.02 0.55 1.30
N ASP A 319 -11.37 -0.56 1.61
CA ASP A 319 -11.33 -1.20 2.93
C ASP A 319 -9.89 -1.31 3.47
N CYS A 320 -8.91 -0.74 2.76
CA CYS A 320 -7.48 -0.80 3.07
C CYS A 320 -6.87 -2.21 3.04
N SER A 321 -7.50 -3.18 2.37
CA SER A 321 -6.96 -4.52 2.22
C SER A 321 -5.97 -4.59 1.06
N LEU A 322 -4.69 -4.80 1.36
CA LEU A 322 -3.65 -5.01 0.36
C LEU A 322 -3.85 -6.33 -0.40
N ILE A 323 -4.37 -7.37 0.26
CA ILE A 323 -4.72 -8.63 -0.40
C ILE A 323 -5.79 -8.39 -1.48
N ARG A 324 -6.79 -7.54 -1.18
CA ARG A 324 -7.79 -7.13 -2.17
C ARG A 324 -7.17 -6.32 -3.32
N MET A 325 -6.18 -5.49 -3.05
CA MET A 325 -5.47 -4.76 -4.12
C MET A 325 -4.72 -5.72 -5.05
N ALA A 326 -4.02 -6.71 -4.48
CA ALA A 326 -3.36 -7.77 -5.25
C ALA A 326 -4.37 -8.60 -6.07
N ASN A 327 -5.51 -8.99 -5.47
CA ASN A 327 -6.60 -9.68 -6.17
C ASN A 327 -7.20 -8.83 -7.28
N LEU A 328 -7.48 -7.55 -7.04
CA LEU A 328 -7.99 -6.62 -8.05
C LEU A 328 -7.02 -6.49 -9.23
N HIS A 329 -5.72 -6.34 -8.96
CA HIS A 329 -4.69 -6.32 -10.00
C HIS A 329 -4.72 -7.62 -10.82
N ALA A 330 -4.79 -8.80 -10.17
CA ALA A 330 -4.89 -10.08 -10.85
C ALA A 330 -6.10 -10.14 -11.80
N ASN A 331 -7.27 -9.66 -11.36
CA ASN A 331 -8.47 -9.60 -12.18
C ASN A 331 -8.31 -8.65 -13.39
N ILE A 332 -7.75 -7.45 -13.17
CA ILE A 332 -7.56 -6.45 -14.22
C ILE A 332 -6.60 -6.97 -15.30
N LEU A 333 -5.47 -7.56 -14.89
CA LEU A 333 -4.42 -8.03 -15.79
C LEU A 333 -4.60 -9.50 -16.22
N GLN A 334 -5.71 -10.15 -15.79
CA GLN A 334 -6.06 -11.55 -16.14
C GLN A 334 -4.96 -12.55 -15.72
N VAL A 335 -4.38 -12.34 -14.53
CA VAL A 335 -3.37 -13.20 -13.92
C VAL A 335 -4.05 -14.34 -13.18
N GLY A 336 -3.78 -15.60 -13.58
CA GLY A 336 -4.36 -16.79 -12.96
C GLY A 336 -3.34 -17.89 -12.61
N GLN A 337 -2.06 -17.71 -12.96
CA GLN A 337 -1.01 -18.67 -12.63
C GLN A 337 -0.57 -18.52 -11.17
N ASN A 338 -0.40 -19.62 -10.46
CA ASN A 338 -0.03 -19.63 -9.04
C ASN A 338 1.26 -18.86 -8.75
N GLU A 339 2.26 -19.00 -9.60
CA GLU A 339 3.56 -18.32 -9.45
C GLU A 339 3.38 -16.80 -9.55
N ARG A 340 2.58 -16.33 -10.50
CA ARG A 340 2.29 -14.90 -10.66
C ARG A 340 1.40 -14.34 -9.55
N LEU A 341 0.42 -15.12 -9.06
CA LEU A 341 -0.37 -14.73 -7.88
C LEU A 341 0.49 -14.66 -6.62
N ALA A 342 1.40 -15.61 -6.42
CA ALA A 342 2.37 -15.55 -5.32
C ALA A 342 3.30 -14.32 -5.44
N GLU A 343 3.67 -13.92 -6.67
CA GLU A 343 4.45 -12.72 -6.90
C GLU A 343 3.66 -11.45 -6.56
N LEU A 344 2.34 -11.41 -6.85
CA LEU A 344 1.49 -10.29 -6.41
C LEU A 344 1.42 -10.20 -4.87
N PHE A 345 1.43 -11.34 -4.17
CA PHE A 345 1.55 -11.36 -2.71
C PHE A 345 2.91 -10.81 -2.23
N ALA A 346 3.97 -11.14 -2.96
CA ALA A 346 5.29 -10.59 -2.70
C ALA A 346 5.34 -9.06 -2.81
N MET A 347 4.53 -8.48 -3.70
CA MET A 347 4.43 -7.03 -3.91
C MET A 347 3.69 -6.27 -2.79
N ILE A 348 3.05 -6.97 -1.86
CA ILE A 348 2.46 -6.40 -0.64
C ILE A 348 3.22 -6.81 0.63
N THR A 349 4.37 -7.48 0.46
CA THR A 349 5.23 -8.01 1.53
C THR A 349 6.70 -7.68 1.26
N HIS A 350 7.53 -8.66 0.92
CA HIS A 350 8.99 -8.48 0.83
C HIS A 350 9.47 -7.54 -0.28
N ARG A 351 8.73 -7.40 -1.40
CA ARG A 351 9.05 -6.40 -2.43
C ARG A 351 8.75 -4.99 -1.95
N SER A 352 7.64 -4.82 -1.21
CA SER A 352 7.33 -3.56 -0.54
C SER A 352 8.36 -3.23 0.54
N ALA A 353 8.84 -4.24 1.29
CA ALA A 353 9.92 -4.06 2.25
C ALA A 353 11.20 -3.56 1.58
N ARG A 354 11.58 -4.17 0.45
CA ARG A 354 12.73 -3.74 -0.34
C ARG A 354 12.57 -2.31 -0.87
N LEU A 355 11.35 -1.91 -1.30
CA LEU A 355 11.08 -0.55 -1.76
C LEU A 355 11.28 0.48 -0.63
N MET A 356 10.94 0.13 0.60
CA MET A 356 11.10 0.98 1.78
C MET A 356 12.45 0.81 2.47
N ASN A 357 13.41 0.12 1.86
CA ASN A 357 14.76 -0.12 2.39
C ASN A 357 14.76 -0.76 3.79
N LEU A 358 13.87 -1.76 4.00
CA LEU A 358 13.77 -2.50 5.26
C LEU A 358 14.64 -3.75 5.21
N ASP A 359 15.76 -3.74 5.93
CA ASP A 359 16.71 -4.85 5.97
C ASP A 359 16.29 -5.97 6.92
N ASP A 360 15.40 -5.68 7.88
CA ASP A 360 14.98 -6.58 8.96
C ASP A 360 13.53 -7.07 8.80
N TYR A 361 13.06 -7.27 7.56
CA TYR A 361 11.70 -7.72 7.27
C TYR A 361 11.58 -9.25 7.14
N GLY A 362 10.41 -9.76 7.53
CA GLY A 362 9.99 -11.16 7.32
C GLY A 362 10.26 -12.07 8.52
N ILE A 363 9.86 -13.35 8.38
CA ILE A 363 9.96 -14.35 9.46
C ILE A 363 11.35 -14.97 9.44
N SER A 364 12.29 -14.29 10.10
CA SER A 364 13.66 -14.78 10.31
C SER A 364 14.12 -14.45 11.75
N ILE A 365 14.96 -15.30 12.32
CA ILE A 365 15.50 -15.07 13.66
C ILE A 365 16.25 -13.73 13.68
N GLY A 366 15.97 -12.91 14.68
CA GLY A 366 16.53 -11.57 14.87
C GLY A 366 15.68 -10.44 14.28
N ASN A 367 14.77 -10.72 13.34
CA ASN A 367 13.87 -9.70 12.79
C ASN A 367 12.79 -9.29 13.82
N PRO A 368 12.18 -8.10 13.65
CA PRO A 368 11.00 -7.73 14.42
C PRO A 368 9.91 -8.81 14.35
N ALA A 369 9.28 -9.08 15.48
CA ALA A 369 8.19 -10.05 15.56
C ALA A 369 6.89 -9.45 15.02
N ASP A 370 6.92 -9.02 13.75
CA ASP A 370 5.80 -8.50 12.97
C ASP A 370 5.26 -9.63 12.10
N VAL A 371 4.21 -10.31 12.52
CA VAL A 371 3.66 -11.51 11.86
C VAL A 371 2.17 -11.36 11.63
N VAL A 372 1.72 -11.81 10.46
CA VAL A 372 0.30 -11.86 10.09
C VAL A 372 -0.10 -13.31 9.81
N VAL A 373 -1.25 -13.71 10.35
CA VAL A 373 -1.88 -15.01 10.06
C VAL A 373 -3.08 -14.78 9.15
N ILE A 374 -3.11 -15.50 8.02
CA ILE A 374 -4.09 -15.32 6.94
C ILE A 374 -4.85 -16.63 6.72
N ASP A 375 -6.16 -16.57 6.51
CA ASP A 375 -7.04 -17.73 6.25
C ASP A 375 -6.79 -18.32 4.84
N ALA A 376 -5.59 -18.77 4.60
CA ALA A 376 -5.12 -19.40 3.37
C ALA A 376 -3.99 -20.39 3.70
N ARG A 377 -3.59 -21.19 2.73
CA ARG A 377 -2.46 -22.12 2.87
C ARG A 377 -1.22 -21.66 2.10
N THR A 378 -1.41 -20.90 1.04
CA THR A 378 -0.33 -20.40 0.18
C THR A 378 -0.50 -18.92 -0.12
N HIS A 379 0.56 -18.26 -0.57
CA HIS A 379 0.53 -16.88 -1.04
C HIS A 379 -0.45 -16.70 -2.23
N ALA A 380 -0.40 -17.63 -3.19
CA ALA A 380 -1.30 -17.60 -4.35
C ALA A 380 -2.77 -17.75 -3.94
N GLU A 381 -3.07 -18.68 -3.01
CA GLU A 381 -4.43 -18.86 -2.49
C GLU A 381 -4.92 -17.61 -1.77
N ALA A 382 -4.07 -16.97 -0.93
CA ALA A 382 -4.43 -15.74 -0.23
C ALA A 382 -4.92 -14.65 -1.19
N VAL A 383 -4.23 -14.47 -2.32
CA VAL A 383 -4.64 -13.52 -3.37
C VAL A 383 -5.87 -14.02 -4.12
N ALA A 384 -5.90 -15.30 -4.52
CA ALA A 384 -6.97 -15.85 -5.36
C ALA A 384 -8.36 -15.75 -4.72
N ILE A 385 -8.47 -16.04 -3.40
CA ILE A 385 -9.74 -16.04 -2.67
C ILE A 385 -10.00 -14.74 -1.90
N ASN A 386 -9.11 -13.75 -2.00
CA ASN A 386 -9.15 -12.54 -1.18
C ASN A 386 -9.26 -12.88 0.32
N ALA A 387 -8.32 -13.70 0.79
CA ALA A 387 -8.37 -14.32 2.11
C ALA A 387 -8.35 -13.29 3.25
N PRO A 388 -9.17 -13.46 4.28
CA PRO A 388 -9.17 -12.57 5.44
C PRO A 388 -7.93 -12.76 6.31
N VAL A 389 -7.48 -11.67 6.93
CA VAL A 389 -6.48 -11.68 8.00
C VAL A 389 -7.15 -12.15 9.30
N LEU A 390 -6.56 -13.14 9.98
CA LEU A 390 -7.07 -13.72 11.23
C LEU A 390 -6.42 -13.10 12.46
N ALA A 391 -5.11 -12.88 12.43
CA ALA A 391 -4.36 -12.28 13.52
C ALA A 391 -3.21 -11.43 13.00
N VAL A 392 -2.88 -10.38 13.74
CA VAL A 392 -1.71 -9.53 13.48
C VAL A 392 -0.90 -9.42 14.77
N PHE A 393 0.39 -9.58 14.64
CA PHE A 393 1.36 -9.37 15.72
C PHE A 393 2.31 -8.24 15.31
N LYS A 394 2.52 -7.29 16.19
CA LYS A 394 3.48 -6.19 16.04
C LYS A 394 4.46 -6.24 17.20
N ARG A 395 5.74 -6.38 16.88
CA ARG A 395 6.81 -6.50 17.90
C ARG A 395 6.45 -7.52 19.00
N GLY A 396 5.97 -8.71 18.56
CA GLY A 396 5.65 -9.84 19.43
C GLY A 396 4.35 -9.71 20.22
N LYS A 397 3.59 -8.64 20.04
CA LYS A 397 2.28 -8.43 20.70
C LYS A 397 1.15 -8.55 19.72
N GLN A 398 0.12 -9.32 20.06
CA GLN A 398 -1.07 -9.42 19.23
C GLN A 398 -1.82 -8.08 19.22
N THR A 399 -2.02 -7.52 18.02
CA THR A 399 -2.69 -6.22 17.80
C THR A 399 -4.07 -6.37 17.19
N VAL A 400 -4.29 -7.46 16.44
CA VAL A 400 -5.59 -7.78 15.81
C VAL A 400 -5.95 -9.25 16.06
N SER A 401 -7.23 -9.48 16.35
CA SER A 401 -7.85 -10.80 16.39
C SER A 401 -9.16 -10.76 15.62
N ARG A 402 -9.33 -11.67 14.66
CA ARG A 402 -10.55 -11.84 13.89
C ARG A 402 -10.96 -13.30 13.93
N PRO A 403 -12.08 -13.65 14.63
CA PRO A 403 -12.59 -15.01 14.62
C PRO A 403 -13.03 -15.39 13.20
N ARG A 404 -12.89 -16.68 12.88
CA ARG A 404 -13.39 -17.22 11.61
C ARG A 404 -14.93 -17.24 11.62
N ALA A 405 -15.52 -17.10 10.43
CA ALA A 405 -16.96 -17.27 10.29
C ALA A 405 -17.35 -18.75 10.50
N GLU A 406 -18.40 -18.99 11.28
CA GLU A 406 -18.96 -20.30 11.51
C GLU A 406 -20.30 -20.45 10.79
N LEU A 407 -20.49 -21.62 10.17
CA LEU A 407 -21.77 -21.97 9.56
C LEU A 407 -22.67 -22.62 10.61
N LEU A 408 -23.70 -21.90 11.05
CA LEU A 408 -24.69 -22.40 11.99
C LEU A 408 -25.80 -23.14 11.27
N ARG A 409 -25.91 -24.47 11.45
CA ARG A 409 -27.07 -25.21 10.93
C ARG A 409 -28.29 -24.90 11.81
N PRO A 410 -29.44 -24.47 11.22
CA PRO A 410 -30.69 -24.39 11.96
C PRO A 410 -31.00 -25.78 12.53
N HIS A 411 -31.32 -25.86 13.83
CA HIS A 411 -31.90 -27.09 14.35
C HIS A 411 -33.17 -27.40 13.54
N SER A 412 -33.28 -28.61 13.01
CA SER A 412 -34.50 -29.06 12.34
C SER A 412 -35.68 -28.84 13.31
N ILE A 413 -36.60 -27.94 12.91
CA ILE A 413 -37.87 -27.82 13.59
C ILE A 413 -38.53 -29.21 13.43
N ARG A 414 -38.56 -30.03 14.49
CA ARG A 414 -39.38 -31.28 14.47
C ARG A 414 -40.81 -30.82 14.16
N PRO A 415 -41.46 -31.39 13.12
CA PRO A 415 -42.88 -31.09 12.92
C PRO A 415 -43.61 -31.38 14.22
N ARG A 416 -44.40 -30.42 14.72
CA ARG A 416 -45.27 -30.67 15.84
C ARG A 416 -46.13 -31.88 15.43
N ALA A 417 -46.05 -32.97 16.22
CA ALA A 417 -46.97 -34.08 16.07
C ALA A 417 -48.38 -33.51 16.13
N SER A 418 -49.15 -33.76 15.07
CA SER A 418 -50.57 -33.45 15.05
C SER A 418 -51.22 -34.21 16.20
N THR A 419 -51.65 -33.49 17.21
CA THR A 419 -52.58 -34.03 18.19
C THR A 419 -53.97 -34.06 17.54
N ASP A 420 -54.19 -34.99 16.60
CA ASP A 420 -55.49 -35.47 16.28
C ASP A 420 -55.73 -36.70 17.11
N GLY A 421 -56.50 -36.49 18.13
CA GLY A 421 -56.92 -37.53 19.08
C GLY A 421 -58.33 -37.25 19.62
N SER A 422 -59.31 -37.79 18.91
CA SER A 422 -60.67 -38.10 19.37
C SER A 422 -61.53 -36.97 19.91
#